data_30b1a3f543c3a6e94d454601eabcd195
#
_entry.id   30b1a3f543c3a6e94d454601eabcd195
#
_cell.length_a   1.000
_cell.length_b   1.000
_cell.length_c   1.000
_cell.angle_alpha   90.00
_cell.angle_beta   90.00
_cell.angle_gamma   90.00
#
_symmetry.space_group_name_H-M   'P 1'
#
loop_
_entity.id
_entity.type
_entity.pdbx_description
1 polymer ?
#
loop_
_entity_poly.entity_id
_entity_poly.type
_entity_poly.pdbx_seq_one_letter_code
_entity_poly.pdbx_strand_id
1 'polypeptide(L)'
;MIRTPRHSVITSFLSRTKDRFHEYNEPKTLAERLRMVAAMEGIDGVEAVFPYEVGEASEFRQAMDANGLRVAAINVNVKAEPEFRNGGLTSTDAAVRAKAVRFIKEAKDYAHAVGGDKVTCCPLGDGYEFNFHCDYGEAWRHLVETLGEAGSHRPEIPLFVEYKPSETRGRCFVDNAAKALCLLNDIGVPEMGITLDFGHSMYGNENPAEVVSLLAASPYDYYVHINDNDGRWDWDYMVATRHFLDYVEFLYYLQETGYDDYLTSDTSPTRWDIKGTFEANARVTNRIWEKLGALDRDRFRRLIAARDYLATWRFVEKEILAL
;
A
#
# COMPACT_ATOMS: atom_id res chain seq x y z
N MET A 1 20.55 -8.30 -14.96
CA MET A 1 20.17 -9.03 -13.72
C MET A 1 18.97 -8.29 -13.12
N ILE A 2 17.91 -9.02 -12.76
CA ILE A 2 16.76 -8.45 -12.06
C ILE A 2 17.22 -8.10 -10.64
N ARG A 3 17.00 -6.85 -10.24
CA ARG A 3 17.39 -6.36 -8.91
C ARG A 3 16.52 -7.02 -7.83
N THR A 4 17.09 -7.38 -6.69
CA THR A 4 16.35 -7.84 -5.52
C THR A 4 15.41 -6.74 -5.02
N PRO A 5 14.15 -7.03 -4.68
CA PRO A 5 13.23 -6.04 -4.15
C PRO A 5 13.75 -5.43 -2.85
N ARG A 6 13.41 -4.17 -2.61
CA ARG A 6 13.58 -3.52 -1.31
C ARG A 6 12.33 -3.75 -0.47
N HIS A 7 12.49 -3.95 0.83
CA HIS A 7 11.36 -4.19 1.73
C HIS A 7 11.25 -3.13 2.80
N SER A 8 10.01 -2.71 3.06
CA SER A 8 9.67 -1.84 4.16
C SER A 8 8.47 -2.36 4.95
N VAL A 9 8.22 -1.74 6.10
CA VAL A 9 7.11 -2.09 6.99
C VAL A 9 6.37 -0.83 7.44
N ILE A 10 5.05 -0.93 7.62
CA ILE A 10 4.25 0.14 8.19
C ILE A 10 4.39 0.12 9.72
N THR A 11 4.71 1.27 10.33
CA THR A 11 5.03 1.36 11.76
C THR A 11 3.90 0.95 12.69
N SER A 12 2.64 1.15 12.31
CA SER A 12 1.47 0.79 13.13
C SER A 12 1.40 -0.69 13.49
N PHE A 13 1.88 -1.57 12.60
CA PHE A 13 1.86 -3.01 12.81
C PHE A 13 3.01 -3.57 13.66
N LEU A 14 3.94 -2.71 14.07
CA LEU A 14 5.08 -3.09 14.93
C LEU A 14 4.77 -3.01 16.43
N SER A 15 3.54 -2.72 16.80
CA SER A 15 3.11 -2.48 18.17
C SER A 15 1.80 -3.20 18.47
N ARG A 16 1.08 -2.71 19.47
CA ARG A 16 -0.23 -3.23 19.81
C ARG A 16 -1.20 -3.05 18.63
N THR A 17 -1.81 -4.15 18.20
CA THR A 17 -2.94 -4.16 17.27
C THR A 17 -4.20 -4.60 18.01
N LYS A 18 -5.36 -4.27 17.46
CA LYS A 18 -6.65 -4.54 18.09
C LYS A 18 -7.67 -4.96 17.05
N ASP A 19 -8.39 -6.04 17.31
CA ASP A 19 -9.62 -6.37 16.63
C ASP A 19 -10.86 -5.97 17.49
N ARG A 20 -12.03 -6.44 17.13
CA ARG A 20 -13.26 -6.13 17.85
C ARG A 20 -13.25 -6.62 19.31
N PHE A 21 -12.51 -7.67 19.62
CA PHE A 21 -12.58 -8.37 20.91
C PHE A 21 -11.25 -8.43 21.66
N HIS A 22 -10.13 -8.43 20.96
CA HIS A 22 -8.83 -8.69 21.53
C HIS A 22 -7.81 -7.62 21.16
N GLU A 23 -6.89 -7.39 22.08
CA GLU A 23 -5.64 -6.69 21.81
C GLU A 23 -4.52 -7.72 21.67
N TYR A 24 -3.64 -7.48 20.72
CA TYR A 24 -2.50 -8.33 20.42
C TYR A 24 -1.22 -7.52 20.55
N ASN A 25 -0.18 -8.16 21.04
CA ASN A 25 1.14 -7.57 21.25
C ASN A 25 1.16 -6.46 22.31
N GLU A 26 2.32 -6.19 22.84
CA GLU A 26 2.53 -5.09 23.78
C GLU A 26 2.76 -3.77 23.04
N PRO A 27 2.33 -2.63 23.61
CA PRO A 27 2.60 -1.34 23.02
C PRO A 27 4.11 -1.06 23.00
N LYS A 28 4.59 -0.48 21.90
CA LYS A 28 5.98 -0.11 21.72
C LYS A 28 6.10 1.36 21.32
N THR A 29 7.10 2.01 21.87
CA THR A 29 7.50 3.35 21.45
C THR A 29 8.05 3.33 20.01
N LEU A 30 8.08 4.47 19.36
CA LEU A 30 8.68 4.60 18.02
C LEU A 30 10.14 4.09 18.01
N ALA A 31 10.94 4.48 19.01
CA ALA A 31 12.33 4.04 19.11
C ALA A 31 12.48 2.51 19.26
N GLU A 32 11.57 1.84 19.94
CA GLU A 32 11.53 0.38 20.03
C GLU A 32 11.13 -0.26 18.71
N ARG A 33 10.15 0.32 18.00
CA ARG A 33 9.74 -0.14 16.67
C ARG A 33 10.90 -0.03 15.68
N LEU A 34 11.58 1.12 15.61
CA LEU A 34 12.71 1.33 14.69
C LEU A 34 13.88 0.38 14.98
N ARG A 35 14.23 0.16 16.26
CA ARG A 35 15.24 -0.84 16.63
C ARG A 35 14.82 -2.26 16.23
N MET A 36 13.52 -2.58 16.32
CA MET A 36 13.01 -3.88 15.88
C MET A 36 13.18 -4.04 14.37
N VAL A 37 12.84 -3.02 13.56
CA VAL A 37 13.02 -3.05 12.10
C VAL A 37 14.50 -3.20 11.74
N ALA A 38 15.38 -2.44 12.39
CA ALA A 38 16.83 -2.54 12.17
C ALA A 38 17.41 -3.92 12.46
N ALA A 39 16.73 -4.72 13.31
CA ALA A 39 17.10 -6.09 13.61
C ALA A 39 16.41 -7.14 12.70
N MET A 40 15.57 -6.72 11.73
CA MET A 40 14.92 -7.62 10.78
C MET A 40 15.83 -7.91 9.60
N GLU A 41 15.90 -9.17 9.22
CA GLU A 41 16.66 -9.60 8.04
C GLU A 41 15.91 -9.22 6.75
N GLY A 42 16.60 -8.54 5.85
CA GLY A 42 16.08 -8.22 4.50
C GLY A 42 15.12 -7.02 4.45
N ILE A 43 15.01 -6.24 5.52
CA ILE A 43 14.16 -5.04 5.60
C ILE A 43 15.01 -3.85 5.99
N ASP A 44 14.95 -2.77 5.21
CA ASP A 44 15.68 -1.53 5.46
C ASP A 44 14.82 -0.27 5.37
N GLY A 45 13.53 -0.42 5.05
CA GLY A 45 12.58 0.66 4.87
C GLY A 45 11.49 0.71 5.94
N VAL A 46 11.00 1.92 6.18
CA VAL A 46 9.89 2.20 7.09
C VAL A 46 8.89 3.11 6.41
N GLU A 47 7.62 2.75 6.48
CA GLU A 47 6.50 3.63 6.18
C GLU A 47 5.88 4.08 7.51
N ALA A 48 6.00 5.38 7.83
CA ALA A 48 5.63 5.91 9.13
C ALA A 48 4.28 6.63 9.08
N VAL A 49 3.42 6.39 10.09
CA VAL A 49 2.06 6.95 10.14
C VAL A 49 2.05 8.34 10.74
N PHE A 50 1.74 9.33 9.91
CA PHE A 50 1.59 10.74 10.28
C PHE A 50 0.12 11.09 10.58
N PRO A 51 -0.18 11.92 11.60
CA PRO A 51 0.76 12.57 12.54
C PRO A 51 1.05 11.74 13.80
N TYR A 52 0.40 10.60 14.01
CA TYR A 52 0.27 9.97 15.33
C TYR A 52 1.49 9.15 15.78
N GLU A 53 2.36 8.74 14.87
CA GLU A 53 3.44 7.80 15.16
C GLU A 53 4.86 8.32 14.85
N VAL A 54 5.00 9.62 14.58
CA VAL A 54 6.26 10.17 14.06
C VAL A 54 6.99 11.11 15.04
N GLY A 55 6.36 12.05 15.69
CA GLY A 55 7.03 13.05 16.51
C GLY A 55 7.75 14.14 15.68
N GLU A 56 8.71 14.84 16.29
CA GLU A 56 9.46 15.90 15.62
C GLU A 56 10.35 15.37 14.50
N ALA A 57 10.35 16.02 13.32
CA ALA A 57 11.04 15.55 12.13
C ALA A 57 12.55 15.33 12.32
N SER A 58 13.21 16.23 13.07
CA SER A 58 14.64 16.12 13.37
C SER A 58 14.97 14.89 14.22
N GLU A 59 14.13 14.61 15.22
CA GLU A 59 14.29 13.45 16.10
C GLU A 59 14.02 12.14 15.37
N PHE A 60 12.95 12.12 14.54
CA PHE A 60 12.64 10.96 13.71
C PHE A 60 13.78 10.65 12.74
N ARG A 61 14.27 11.67 12.01
CA ARG A 61 15.39 11.51 11.08
C ARG A 61 16.63 10.98 11.79
N GLN A 62 17.00 11.57 12.93
CA GLN A 62 18.13 11.08 13.72
C GLN A 62 17.95 9.61 14.15
N ALA A 63 16.74 9.23 14.55
CA ALA A 63 16.44 7.84 14.93
C ALA A 63 16.54 6.88 13.74
N MET A 64 16.06 7.29 12.54
CA MET A 64 16.22 6.51 11.31
C MET A 64 17.69 6.31 10.94
N ASP A 65 18.48 7.40 10.94
CA ASP A 65 19.91 7.37 10.63
C ASP A 65 20.69 6.49 11.63
N ALA A 66 20.39 6.61 12.93
CA ALA A 66 21.03 5.81 13.98
C ALA A 66 20.76 4.31 13.86
N ASN A 67 19.66 3.93 13.24
CA ASN A 67 19.26 2.54 12.98
C ASN A 67 19.60 2.05 11.56
N GLY A 68 20.18 2.91 10.72
CA GLY A 68 20.50 2.58 9.32
C GLY A 68 19.28 2.35 8.44
N LEU A 69 18.13 2.91 8.81
CA LEU A 69 16.85 2.75 8.11
C LEU A 69 16.57 3.88 7.14
N ARG A 70 15.74 3.61 6.14
CA ARG A 70 15.27 4.57 5.14
C ARG A 70 13.78 4.82 5.27
N VAL A 71 13.35 6.05 4.99
CA VAL A 71 11.93 6.38 4.88
C VAL A 71 11.45 5.92 3.51
N ALA A 72 10.63 4.88 3.48
CA ALA A 72 10.02 4.35 2.26
C ALA A 72 8.82 5.21 1.82
N ALA A 73 8.01 5.64 2.79
CA ALA A 73 6.90 6.58 2.60
C ALA A 73 6.46 7.18 3.95
N ILE A 74 5.68 8.24 3.90
CA ILE A 74 4.90 8.74 5.03
C ILE A 74 3.42 8.45 4.75
N ASN A 75 2.78 7.65 5.60
CA ASN A 75 1.37 7.29 5.50
C ASN A 75 0.52 8.31 6.26
N VAL A 76 -0.26 9.13 5.55
CA VAL A 76 -1.08 10.13 6.21
C VAL A 76 -2.42 9.57 6.66
N ASN A 77 -2.73 9.74 7.93
CA ASN A 77 -3.98 9.30 8.52
C ASN A 77 -5.03 10.42 8.52
N VAL A 78 -5.97 10.36 7.58
CA VAL A 78 -7.12 11.27 7.45
C VAL A 78 -8.43 10.63 7.93
N LYS A 79 -8.37 9.70 8.87
CA LYS A 79 -9.50 8.89 9.32
C LYS A 79 -9.68 8.81 10.84
N ALA A 80 -8.64 8.99 11.63
CA ALA A 80 -8.68 8.74 13.08
C ALA A 80 -9.30 9.88 13.91
N GLU A 81 -9.37 11.08 13.39
CA GLU A 81 -10.00 12.20 14.09
C GLU A 81 -11.51 12.01 14.23
N PRO A 82 -12.12 12.34 15.38
CA PRO A 82 -13.57 12.18 15.57
C PRO A 82 -14.42 12.90 14.52
N GLU A 83 -13.92 14.03 13.99
CA GLU A 83 -14.59 14.79 12.96
C GLU A 83 -14.62 14.07 11.60
N PHE A 84 -13.66 13.18 11.33
CA PHE A 84 -13.54 12.42 10.08
C PHE A 84 -14.51 11.23 9.99
N ARG A 85 -15.34 10.99 11.00
CA ARG A 85 -16.27 9.85 11.04
C ARG A 85 -17.28 9.78 9.87
N ASN A 86 -17.55 10.91 9.22
CA ASN A 86 -18.43 11.01 8.04
C ASN A 86 -17.63 11.39 6.77
N GLY A 87 -16.37 10.96 6.71
CA GLY A 87 -15.41 11.36 5.67
C GLY A 87 -14.56 12.56 6.10
N GLY A 88 -13.29 12.51 5.80
CA GLY A 88 -12.37 13.63 5.96
C GLY A 88 -12.36 14.51 4.71
N LEU A 89 -12.09 13.89 3.57
CA LEU A 89 -11.94 14.56 2.28
C LEU A 89 -13.29 14.86 1.60
N THR A 90 -14.31 14.07 1.89
CA THR A 90 -15.65 14.18 1.26
C THR A 90 -16.70 14.80 2.19
N SER A 91 -16.34 15.20 3.40
CA SER A 91 -17.26 15.81 4.36
C SER A 91 -18.04 16.98 3.75
N THR A 92 -19.33 17.10 4.11
CA THR A 92 -20.13 18.28 3.76
C THR A 92 -19.67 19.52 4.52
N ASP A 93 -18.98 19.36 5.67
CA ASP A 93 -18.37 20.46 6.42
C ASP A 93 -17.02 20.86 5.82
N ALA A 94 -16.95 22.08 5.29
CA ALA A 94 -15.74 22.63 4.68
C ALA A 94 -14.57 22.73 5.67
N ALA A 95 -14.81 22.93 6.96
CA ALA A 95 -13.75 22.98 7.97
C ALA A 95 -13.11 21.60 8.19
N VAL A 96 -13.92 20.53 8.12
CA VAL A 96 -13.43 19.14 8.20
C VAL A 96 -12.59 18.81 6.97
N ARG A 97 -13.04 19.17 5.76
CA ARG A 97 -12.23 18.99 4.53
C ARG A 97 -10.91 19.75 4.59
N ALA A 98 -10.95 21.01 5.03
CA ALA A 98 -9.73 21.81 5.17
C ALA A 98 -8.74 21.20 6.20
N LYS A 99 -9.24 20.57 7.27
CA LYS A 99 -8.40 19.84 8.24
C LYS A 99 -7.74 18.63 7.59
N ALA A 100 -8.47 17.83 6.81
CA ALA A 100 -7.91 16.67 6.10
C ALA A 100 -6.86 17.08 5.07
N VAL A 101 -7.13 18.10 4.26
CA VAL A 101 -6.17 18.70 3.31
C VAL A 101 -4.91 19.17 4.03
N ARG A 102 -5.05 19.86 5.16
CA ARG A 102 -3.91 20.30 5.95
C ARG A 102 -3.06 19.12 6.43
N PHE A 103 -3.66 18.04 6.92
CA PHE A 103 -2.93 16.84 7.33
C PHE A 103 -2.08 16.26 6.20
N ILE A 104 -2.62 16.21 4.98
CA ILE A 104 -1.85 15.72 3.82
C ILE A 104 -0.71 16.66 3.48
N LYS A 105 -0.94 17.98 3.48
CA LYS A 105 0.12 18.98 3.23
C LYS A 105 1.22 18.90 4.27
N GLU A 106 0.87 18.83 5.56
CA GLU A 106 1.81 18.66 6.66
C GLU A 106 2.59 17.34 6.55
N ALA A 107 1.95 16.25 6.11
CA ALA A 107 2.62 14.99 5.86
C ALA A 107 3.65 15.08 4.71
N LYS A 108 3.35 15.83 3.65
CA LYS A 108 4.29 16.09 2.54
C LYS A 108 5.48 16.95 3.00
N ASP A 109 5.22 17.97 3.82
CA ASP A 109 6.28 18.78 4.44
C ASP A 109 7.14 17.93 5.38
N TYR A 110 6.51 17.05 6.16
CA TYR A 110 7.21 16.11 7.03
C TYR A 110 8.06 15.11 6.23
N ALA A 111 7.50 14.49 5.18
CA ALA A 111 8.22 13.57 4.30
C ALA A 111 9.49 14.22 3.75
N HIS A 112 9.38 15.44 3.23
CA HIS A 112 10.54 16.19 2.75
C HIS A 112 11.59 16.43 3.87
N ALA A 113 11.15 16.83 5.06
CA ALA A 113 12.05 17.12 6.19
C ALA A 113 12.82 15.89 6.68
N VAL A 114 12.21 14.70 6.60
CA VAL A 114 12.84 13.43 7.04
C VAL A 114 13.58 12.67 5.92
N GLY A 115 13.58 13.21 4.70
CA GLY A 115 14.24 12.59 3.54
C GLY A 115 13.43 11.48 2.88
N GLY A 116 12.13 11.44 3.10
CA GLY A 116 11.17 10.63 2.33
C GLY A 116 10.88 11.26 0.98
N ASP A 117 10.46 10.46 0.03
CA ASP A 117 10.21 10.88 -1.36
C ASP A 117 8.75 10.79 -1.77
N LYS A 118 7.84 10.34 -0.88
CA LYS A 118 6.40 10.22 -1.15
C LYS A 118 5.54 10.20 0.10
N VAL A 119 4.26 10.49 -0.09
CA VAL A 119 3.19 10.31 0.91
C VAL A 119 2.15 9.34 0.38
N THR A 120 1.71 8.38 1.20
CA THR A 120 0.57 7.50 0.91
C THR A 120 -0.66 7.96 1.68
N CYS A 121 -1.85 7.81 1.11
CA CYS A 121 -3.11 8.18 1.73
C CYS A 121 -4.20 7.17 1.36
N CYS A 122 -4.70 6.44 2.36
CA CYS A 122 -5.87 5.58 2.21
C CYS A 122 -7.09 6.26 2.84
N PRO A 123 -8.03 6.82 2.05
CA PRO A 123 -9.16 7.60 2.56
C PRO A 123 -10.31 6.69 3.04
N LEU A 124 -10.05 5.89 4.07
CA LEU A 124 -10.96 4.84 4.57
C LEU A 124 -12.28 5.36 5.15
N GLY A 125 -12.28 6.60 5.67
CA GLY A 125 -13.48 7.24 6.20
C GLY A 125 -14.37 7.84 5.11
N ASP A 126 -13.85 7.96 3.88
CA ASP A 126 -14.53 8.60 2.76
C ASP A 126 -15.30 7.56 1.95
N GLY A 127 -16.59 7.42 2.26
CA GLY A 127 -17.45 6.39 1.68
C GLY A 127 -18.89 6.45 2.18
N TYR A 128 -19.59 5.32 2.10
CA TYR A 128 -21.00 5.23 2.52
C TYR A 128 -21.36 3.83 3.05
N GLU A 129 -22.29 3.77 4.00
CA GLU A 129 -22.74 2.51 4.62
C GLU A 129 -24.04 1.98 4.03
N PHE A 130 -24.94 2.84 3.56
CA PHE A 130 -26.28 2.48 3.12
C PHE A 130 -26.78 3.38 1.97
N ASN A 131 -27.88 2.96 1.34
CA ASN A 131 -28.48 3.72 0.23
C ASN A 131 -28.98 5.08 0.70
N PHE A 132 -28.74 6.13 -0.09
CA PHE A 132 -29.07 7.54 0.25
C PHE A 132 -28.27 8.08 1.44
N HIS A 133 -27.11 7.50 1.75
CA HIS A 133 -26.22 7.99 2.81
C HIS A 133 -25.72 9.41 2.52
N CYS A 134 -25.41 9.71 1.27
CA CYS A 134 -24.85 10.99 0.83
C CYS A 134 -25.22 11.30 -0.64
N ASP A 135 -24.96 12.51 -1.07
CA ASP A 135 -24.91 12.86 -2.48
C ASP A 135 -23.56 12.40 -3.07
N TYR A 136 -23.61 11.36 -3.90
CA TYR A 136 -22.39 10.73 -4.47
C TYR A 136 -21.63 11.66 -5.43
N GLY A 137 -22.36 12.51 -6.17
CA GLY A 137 -21.75 13.48 -7.07
C GLY A 137 -21.05 14.61 -6.32
N GLU A 138 -21.65 15.10 -5.24
CA GLU A 138 -21.04 16.08 -4.35
C GLU A 138 -19.80 15.50 -3.65
N ALA A 139 -19.88 14.30 -3.10
CA ALA A 139 -18.77 13.63 -2.45
C ALA A 139 -17.59 13.42 -3.42
N TRP A 140 -17.85 13.03 -4.67
CA TRP A 140 -16.82 12.90 -5.70
C TRP A 140 -16.15 14.23 -6.03
N ARG A 141 -16.92 15.30 -6.20
CA ARG A 141 -16.36 16.66 -6.42
C ARG A 141 -15.47 17.09 -5.24
N HIS A 142 -15.93 16.89 -4.01
CA HIS A 142 -15.11 17.20 -2.82
C HIS A 142 -13.81 16.39 -2.80
N LEU A 143 -13.86 15.11 -3.17
CA LEU A 143 -12.68 14.24 -3.23
C LEU A 143 -11.67 14.75 -4.27
N VAL A 144 -12.14 15.11 -5.47
CA VAL A 144 -11.31 15.71 -6.54
C VAL A 144 -10.68 17.03 -6.07
N GLU A 145 -11.47 17.93 -5.50
CA GLU A 145 -11.02 19.24 -5.03
C GLU A 145 -9.97 19.11 -3.90
N THR A 146 -10.26 18.30 -2.88
CA THR A 146 -9.41 18.18 -1.68
C THR A 146 -8.09 17.46 -1.98
N LEU A 147 -8.14 16.37 -2.73
CA LEU A 147 -6.93 15.66 -3.14
C LEU A 147 -6.13 16.45 -4.18
N GLY A 148 -6.79 17.21 -5.07
CA GLY A 148 -6.12 18.09 -6.02
C GLY A 148 -5.37 19.22 -5.31
N GLU A 149 -6.01 19.87 -4.33
CA GLU A 149 -5.37 20.90 -3.50
C GLU A 149 -4.18 20.34 -2.71
N ALA A 150 -4.35 19.17 -2.08
CA ALA A 150 -3.29 18.54 -1.31
C ALA A 150 -2.15 17.99 -2.20
N GLY A 151 -2.50 17.40 -3.34
CA GLY A 151 -1.55 16.85 -4.32
C GLY A 151 -0.64 17.92 -4.92
N SER A 152 -1.19 19.11 -5.22
CA SER A 152 -0.43 20.24 -5.76
C SER A 152 0.55 20.88 -4.76
N HIS A 153 0.38 20.63 -3.45
CA HIS A 153 1.31 21.14 -2.46
C HIS A 153 2.63 20.33 -2.57
N ARG A 154 3.77 21.01 -2.62
CA ARG A 154 5.10 20.41 -2.65
C ARG A 154 5.21 19.28 -3.70
N PRO A 155 5.21 19.64 -4.99
CA PRO A 155 5.13 18.65 -6.09
C PRO A 155 6.30 17.65 -6.12
N GLU A 156 7.47 18.00 -5.56
CA GLU A 156 8.60 17.09 -5.43
C GLU A 156 8.37 15.92 -4.46
N ILE A 157 7.28 15.92 -3.68
CA ILE A 157 6.82 14.83 -2.83
C ILE A 157 5.44 14.38 -3.33
N PRO A 158 5.35 13.42 -4.24
CA PRO A 158 4.08 12.96 -4.80
C PRO A 158 3.16 12.35 -3.72
N LEU A 159 1.85 12.48 -3.98
CA LEU A 159 0.79 11.89 -3.17
C LEU A 159 0.26 10.63 -3.85
N PHE A 160 0.38 9.49 -3.19
CA PHE A 160 -0.16 8.22 -3.66
C PHE A 160 -1.49 7.93 -2.96
N VAL A 161 -2.55 7.77 -3.75
CA VAL A 161 -3.88 7.43 -3.26
C VAL A 161 -4.02 5.91 -3.23
N GLU A 162 -4.25 5.37 -2.06
CA GLU A 162 -4.51 3.95 -1.88
C GLU A 162 -6.01 3.68 -1.99
N TYR A 163 -6.41 2.80 -2.89
CA TYR A 163 -7.79 2.35 -2.99
C TYR A 163 -8.05 1.15 -2.08
N LYS A 164 -9.29 1.08 -1.58
CA LYS A 164 -9.76 -0.04 -0.76
C LYS A 164 -11.25 -0.27 -1.01
N PRO A 165 -11.72 -1.50 -1.24
CA PRO A 165 -13.12 -1.76 -1.53
C PRO A 165 -14.08 -1.31 -0.43
N SER A 166 -13.73 -1.59 0.81
CA SER A 166 -14.54 -1.21 1.97
C SER A 166 -13.74 -1.28 3.26
N GLU A 167 -14.18 -0.53 4.25
CA GLU A 167 -13.70 -0.63 5.62
C GLU A 167 -14.83 -1.20 6.49
N THR A 168 -14.61 -1.35 7.80
CA THR A 168 -15.44 -2.15 8.72
C THR A 168 -16.95 -2.02 8.54
N ARG A 169 -17.47 -0.86 8.16
CA ARG A 169 -18.90 -0.62 8.03
C ARG A 169 -19.34 -0.05 6.69
N GLY A 170 -18.42 0.51 5.93
CA GLY A 170 -18.76 1.29 4.75
C GLY A 170 -17.97 0.88 3.51
N ARG A 171 -18.54 1.14 2.34
CA ARG A 171 -17.88 1.06 1.06
C ARG A 171 -17.08 2.34 0.84
N CYS A 172 -15.81 2.23 0.48
CA CYS A 172 -14.98 3.39 0.17
C CYS A 172 -15.36 3.99 -1.21
N PHE A 173 -15.19 5.30 -1.37
CA PHE A 173 -15.42 5.93 -2.68
C PHE A 173 -14.37 5.50 -3.70
N VAL A 174 -13.11 5.36 -3.29
CA VAL A 174 -12.04 4.87 -4.15
C VAL A 174 -11.86 3.38 -3.86
N ASP A 175 -12.63 2.55 -4.55
CA ASP A 175 -12.84 1.15 -4.19
C ASP A 175 -12.16 0.13 -5.12
N ASN A 176 -11.50 0.59 -6.19
CA ASN A 176 -10.73 -0.24 -7.12
C ASN A 176 -9.73 0.61 -7.93
N ALA A 177 -8.79 -0.07 -8.61
CA ALA A 177 -7.74 0.58 -9.38
C ALA A 177 -8.27 1.45 -10.52
N ALA A 178 -9.28 1.00 -11.25
CA ALA A 178 -9.85 1.78 -12.36
C ALA A 178 -10.48 3.08 -11.86
N LYS A 179 -11.16 3.04 -10.71
CA LYS A 179 -11.75 4.22 -10.09
C LYS A 179 -10.71 5.17 -9.52
N ALA A 180 -9.60 4.63 -8.99
CA ALA A 180 -8.45 5.44 -8.60
C ALA A 180 -7.84 6.18 -9.80
N LEU A 181 -7.69 5.51 -10.95
CA LEU A 181 -7.25 6.15 -12.20
C LEU A 181 -8.24 7.23 -12.69
N CYS A 182 -9.56 6.97 -12.63
CA CYS A 182 -10.56 7.99 -12.95
C CYS A 182 -10.42 9.22 -12.04
N LEU A 183 -10.23 9.00 -10.74
CA LEU A 183 -10.04 10.09 -9.78
C LEU A 183 -8.81 10.93 -10.11
N LEU A 184 -7.65 10.30 -10.38
CA LEU A 184 -6.43 11.02 -10.72
C LEU A 184 -6.56 11.79 -12.06
N ASN A 185 -7.27 11.23 -13.03
CA ASN A 185 -7.59 11.94 -14.27
C ASN A 185 -8.50 13.17 -14.04
N ASP A 186 -9.50 13.05 -13.17
CA ASP A 186 -10.38 14.18 -12.83
C ASP A 186 -9.64 15.26 -12.04
N ILE A 187 -8.68 14.88 -11.20
CA ILE A 187 -7.81 15.80 -10.45
C ILE A 187 -6.84 16.53 -11.38
N GLY A 188 -6.20 15.82 -12.30
CA GLY A 188 -5.30 16.39 -13.29
C GLY A 188 -3.96 16.93 -12.74
N VAL A 189 -3.52 16.48 -11.56
CA VAL A 189 -2.20 16.81 -10.97
C VAL A 189 -1.22 15.70 -11.33
N PRO A 190 -0.15 15.98 -12.10
CA PRO A 190 0.76 14.97 -12.60
C PRO A 190 1.55 14.24 -11.49
N GLU A 191 1.86 14.95 -10.41
CA GLU A 191 2.66 14.46 -9.28
C GLU A 191 1.79 13.70 -8.27
N MET A 192 0.88 12.88 -8.77
CA MET A 192 0.08 11.95 -7.96
C MET A 192 0.30 10.53 -8.47
N GLY A 193 0.06 9.57 -7.58
CA GLY A 193 0.19 8.15 -7.89
C GLY A 193 -0.87 7.31 -7.20
N ILE A 194 -0.78 6.00 -7.38
CA ILE A 194 -1.71 5.03 -6.80
C ILE A 194 -0.91 4.06 -5.92
N THR A 195 -1.35 3.85 -4.68
CA THR A 195 -0.88 2.72 -3.89
C THR A 195 -1.72 1.51 -4.23
N LEU A 196 -1.07 0.51 -4.82
CA LEU A 196 -1.62 -0.81 -5.09
C LEU A 196 -1.35 -1.71 -3.90
N ASP A 197 -2.38 -2.02 -3.13
CA ASP A 197 -2.32 -3.05 -2.11
C ASP A 197 -2.82 -4.38 -2.68
N PHE A 198 -2.01 -5.44 -2.54
CA PHE A 198 -2.33 -6.77 -3.05
C PHE A 198 -3.62 -7.32 -2.45
N GLY A 199 -3.79 -7.21 -1.14
CA GLY A 199 -4.98 -7.68 -0.45
C GLY A 199 -6.23 -6.90 -0.82
N HIS A 200 -6.12 -5.58 -0.97
CA HIS A 200 -7.24 -4.76 -1.43
C HIS A 200 -7.74 -5.17 -2.81
N SER A 201 -6.82 -5.45 -3.75
CA SER A 201 -7.19 -5.99 -5.07
C SER A 201 -7.88 -7.34 -4.94
N MET A 202 -7.33 -8.26 -4.13
CA MET A 202 -7.88 -9.61 -3.98
C MET A 202 -9.31 -9.60 -3.46
N TYR A 203 -9.59 -8.91 -2.35
CA TYR A 203 -10.96 -8.89 -1.84
C TYR A 203 -11.87 -7.89 -2.58
N GLY A 204 -11.29 -7.00 -3.39
CA GLY A 204 -11.98 -6.17 -4.38
C GLY A 204 -12.40 -6.91 -5.63
N ASN A 205 -12.07 -8.20 -5.72
CA ASN A 205 -12.32 -9.06 -6.89
C ASN A 205 -11.62 -8.56 -8.15
N GLU A 206 -10.43 -7.98 -8.00
CA GLU A 206 -9.51 -7.67 -9.09
C GLU A 206 -8.43 -8.77 -9.17
N ASN A 207 -7.78 -8.89 -10.33
CA ASN A 207 -6.52 -9.62 -10.44
C ASN A 207 -5.36 -8.64 -10.19
N PRO A 208 -4.57 -8.76 -9.11
CA PRO A 208 -3.50 -7.81 -8.81
C PRO A 208 -2.43 -7.70 -9.92
N ALA A 209 -2.16 -8.78 -10.66
CA ALA A 209 -1.22 -8.78 -11.77
C ALA A 209 -1.75 -7.99 -12.99
N GLU A 210 -3.06 -8.08 -13.26
CA GLU A 210 -3.74 -7.23 -14.26
C GLU A 210 -3.66 -5.76 -13.84
N VAL A 211 -3.90 -5.47 -12.56
CA VAL A 211 -3.80 -4.10 -12.01
C VAL A 211 -2.39 -3.54 -12.18
N VAL A 212 -1.32 -4.32 -11.89
CA VAL A 212 0.08 -3.90 -12.17
C VAL A 212 0.24 -3.48 -13.63
N SER A 213 -0.27 -4.29 -14.56
CA SER A 213 -0.16 -4.00 -15.99
C SER A 213 -0.94 -2.75 -16.39
N LEU A 214 -2.11 -2.53 -15.80
CA LEU A 214 -2.96 -1.35 -16.02
C LEU A 214 -2.25 -0.08 -15.51
N LEU A 215 -1.71 -0.12 -14.29
CA LEU A 215 -1.03 1.02 -13.68
C LEU A 215 0.27 1.35 -14.42
N ALA A 216 1.07 0.36 -14.79
CA ALA A 216 2.29 0.56 -15.57
C ALA A 216 2.04 1.13 -16.98
N ALA A 217 0.85 0.94 -17.55
CA ALA A 217 0.44 1.53 -18.82
C ALA A 217 -0.18 2.94 -18.65
N SER A 218 -0.46 3.38 -17.44
CA SER A 218 -1.02 4.69 -17.11
C SER A 218 0.07 5.77 -17.07
N PRO A 219 -0.30 7.06 -17.09
CA PRO A 219 0.68 8.15 -16.91
C PRO A 219 1.08 8.38 -15.45
N TYR A 220 0.52 7.63 -14.50
CA TYR A 220 0.73 7.80 -13.07
C TYR A 220 1.66 6.74 -12.51
N ASP A 221 2.55 7.13 -11.60
CA ASP A 221 3.36 6.20 -10.84
C ASP A 221 2.51 5.37 -9.87
N TYR A 222 3.02 4.20 -9.48
CA TYR A 222 2.38 3.38 -8.46
C TYR A 222 3.38 2.88 -7.41
N TYR A 223 2.88 2.68 -6.21
CA TYR A 223 3.58 2.16 -5.05
C TYR A 223 2.89 0.89 -4.57
N VAL A 224 3.61 -0.04 -3.94
CA VAL A 224 3.08 -1.39 -3.68
C VAL A 224 3.08 -1.71 -2.19
N HIS A 225 1.89 -2.08 -1.68
CA HIS A 225 1.72 -2.77 -0.41
C HIS A 225 1.51 -4.27 -0.62
N ILE A 226 2.13 -5.07 0.25
CA ILE A 226 2.06 -6.54 0.20
C ILE A 226 1.51 -7.12 1.50
N ASN A 227 0.53 -7.99 1.36
CA ASN A 227 -0.12 -8.76 2.42
C ASN A 227 -0.86 -9.95 1.78
N ASP A 228 -1.82 -10.53 2.48
CA ASP A 228 -2.78 -11.51 1.96
C ASP A 228 -4.08 -11.45 2.78
N ASN A 229 -5.13 -12.06 2.28
CA ASN A 229 -6.41 -12.20 2.98
C ASN A 229 -7.18 -13.43 2.50
N ASP A 230 -8.46 -13.56 2.85
CA ASP A 230 -9.30 -14.70 2.43
C ASP A 230 -10.25 -14.35 1.27
N GLY A 231 -10.06 -13.22 0.61
CA GLY A 231 -10.94 -12.72 -0.46
C GLY A 231 -12.29 -12.17 0.02
N ARG A 232 -12.50 -12.02 1.33
CA ARG A 232 -13.76 -11.53 1.93
C ARG A 232 -13.61 -10.25 2.72
N TRP A 233 -12.41 -10.07 3.29
CA TRP A 233 -12.07 -8.95 4.12
C TRP A 233 -10.57 -8.71 4.14
N ASP A 234 -10.17 -7.50 4.49
CA ASP A 234 -8.78 -7.10 4.62
C ASP A 234 -8.23 -7.56 5.98
N TRP A 235 -7.67 -8.77 5.99
CA TRP A 235 -7.14 -9.38 7.19
C TRP A 235 -5.65 -9.15 7.41
N ASP A 236 -4.96 -8.55 6.47
CA ASP A 236 -3.53 -8.26 6.52
C ASP A 236 -2.68 -9.48 6.92
N TYR A 237 -2.94 -10.63 6.29
CA TYR A 237 -2.15 -11.83 6.53
C TYR A 237 -0.74 -11.71 5.95
N MET A 238 0.16 -12.62 6.36
CA MET A 238 1.43 -12.80 5.68
C MET A 238 1.22 -13.13 4.19
N VAL A 239 2.12 -12.61 3.35
CA VAL A 239 2.09 -12.82 1.91
C VAL A 239 2.04 -14.29 1.53
N ALA A 240 1.30 -14.62 0.46
CA ALA A 240 1.22 -15.95 -0.13
C ALA A 240 0.67 -17.06 0.79
N THR A 241 0.02 -16.72 1.91
CA THR A 241 -0.54 -17.71 2.84
C THR A 241 -1.87 -18.28 2.38
N ARG A 242 -2.58 -17.57 1.51
CA ARG A 242 -3.86 -17.98 0.92
C ARG A 242 -3.84 -17.95 -0.60
N HIS A 243 -3.34 -16.87 -1.18
CA HIS A 243 -3.34 -16.62 -2.63
C HIS A 243 -1.93 -16.75 -3.22
N PHE A 244 -1.30 -17.93 -3.00
CA PHE A 244 0.10 -18.15 -3.41
C PHE A 244 0.32 -17.96 -4.91
N LEU A 245 -0.53 -18.53 -5.77
CA LEU A 245 -0.34 -18.43 -7.21
C LEU A 245 -0.63 -17.03 -7.73
N ASP A 246 -1.63 -16.37 -7.20
CA ASP A 246 -1.95 -14.98 -7.51
C ASP A 246 -0.78 -14.05 -7.13
N TYR A 247 -0.16 -14.29 -5.97
CA TYR A 247 1.01 -13.55 -5.51
C TYR A 247 2.24 -13.80 -6.40
N VAL A 248 2.43 -15.03 -6.87
CA VAL A 248 3.50 -15.38 -7.84
C VAL A 248 3.29 -14.64 -9.17
N GLU A 249 2.06 -14.62 -9.69
CA GLU A 249 1.71 -13.89 -10.90
C GLU A 249 1.92 -12.38 -10.73
N PHE A 250 1.48 -11.83 -9.61
CA PHE A 250 1.69 -10.44 -9.24
C PHE A 250 3.17 -10.05 -9.27
N LEU A 251 4.04 -10.81 -8.61
CA LEU A 251 5.48 -10.57 -8.61
C LEU A 251 6.10 -10.72 -10.00
N TYR A 252 5.59 -11.64 -10.82
CA TYR A 252 6.03 -11.77 -12.22
C TYR A 252 5.76 -10.48 -13.00
N TYR A 253 4.57 -9.91 -12.88
CA TYR A 253 4.22 -8.68 -13.57
C TYR A 253 4.91 -7.44 -13.02
N LEU A 254 5.21 -7.38 -11.73
CA LEU A 254 6.09 -6.34 -11.18
C LEU A 254 7.49 -6.38 -11.82
N GLN A 255 8.03 -7.59 -12.05
CA GLN A 255 9.30 -7.72 -12.78
C GLN A 255 9.17 -7.37 -14.26
N GLU A 256 8.05 -7.74 -14.92
CA GLU A 256 7.81 -7.42 -16.33
C GLU A 256 7.69 -5.92 -16.58
N THR A 257 7.12 -5.17 -15.65
CA THR A 257 6.96 -3.72 -15.73
C THR A 257 8.17 -2.94 -15.23
N GLY A 258 9.15 -3.64 -14.62
CA GLY A 258 10.39 -3.02 -14.13
C GLY A 258 10.20 -2.26 -12.81
N TYR A 259 9.24 -2.64 -11.96
CA TYR A 259 9.05 -2.04 -10.65
C TYR A 259 10.32 -2.13 -9.81
N ASP A 260 10.82 -1.01 -9.28
CA ASP A 260 12.08 -0.93 -8.55
C ASP A 260 12.01 -0.17 -7.20
N ASP A 261 10.81 0.14 -6.74
CA ASP A 261 10.56 0.77 -5.44
C ASP A 261 10.38 -0.27 -4.32
N TYR A 262 10.03 0.16 -3.12
CA TYR A 262 9.76 -0.71 -1.97
C TYR A 262 8.52 -1.58 -2.19
N LEU A 263 8.61 -2.81 -1.71
CA LEU A 263 7.46 -3.65 -1.40
C LEU A 263 7.20 -3.51 0.10
N THR A 264 6.21 -2.73 0.46
CA THR A 264 5.88 -2.41 1.85
C THR A 264 4.93 -3.44 2.42
N SER A 265 5.34 -4.09 3.51
CA SER A 265 4.45 -5.02 4.22
C SER A 265 3.39 -4.27 5.00
N ASP A 266 2.16 -4.35 4.51
CA ASP A 266 0.92 -3.96 5.18
C ASP A 266 0.29 -5.22 5.80
N THR A 267 0.92 -5.71 6.87
CA THR A 267 0.59 -7.00 7.48
C THR A 267 0.38 -6.83 8.99
N SER A 268 -0.72 -7.37 9.50
CA SER A 268 -1.11 -7.27 10.91
C SER A 268 -0.81 -8.58 11.67
N PRO A 269 0.36 -8.70 12.34
CA PRO A 269 0.76 -9.91 13.03
C PRO A 269 0.03 -10.06 14.38
N THR A 270 -1.18 -10.60 14.37
CA THR A 270 -1.99 -10.76 15.58
C THR A 270 -1.54 -11.93 16.46
N ARG A 271 -1.40 -13.14 15.88
CA ARG A 271 -1.07 -14.39 16.59
C ARG A 271 0.35 -14.88 16.33
N TRP A 272 1.10 -14.16 15.56
CA TRP A 272 2.46 -14.50 15.14
C TRP A 272 3.44 -13.49 15.73
N ASP A 273 4.69 -13.90 15.87
CA ASP A 273 5.76 -12.97 16.23
C ASP A 273 5.92 -11.87 15.19
N ILE A 274 5.95 -10.61 15.63
CA ILE A 274 6.01 -9.45 14.75
C ILE A 274 7.23 -9.54 13.84
N LYS A 275 8.42 -9.67 14.43
CA LYS A 275 9.69 -9.71 13.68
C LYS A 275 9.70 -10.85 12.67
N GLY A 276 9.39 -12.07 13.12
CA GLY A 276 9.36 -13.25 12.28
C GLY A 276 8.35 -13.19 11.15
N THR A 277 7.22 -12.49 11.33
CA THR A 277 6.21 -12.27 10.30
C THR A 277 6.77 -11.41 9.15
N PHE A 278 7.36 -10.27 9.46
CA PHE A 278 7.90 -9.37 8.43
C PHE A 278 9.14 -9.98 7.74
N GLU A 279 10.02 -10.64 8.49
CA GLU A 279 11.12 -11.40 7.89
C GLU A 279 10.64 -12.54 6.96
N ALA A 280 9.51 -13.18 7.31
CA ALA A 280 8.89 -14.18 6.44
C ALA A 280 8.34 -13.56 5.15
N ASN A 281 7.68 -12.40 5.23
CA ASN A 281 7.23 -11.67 4.04
C ASN A 281 8.40 -11.37 3.09
N ALA A 282 9.47 -10.77 3.60
CA ALA A 282 10.65 -10.45 2.79
C ALA A 282 11.31 -11.72 2.20
N ARG A 283 11.50 -12.75 3.01
CA ARG A 283 12.12 -13.99 2.60
C ARG A 283 11.31 -14.75 1.55
N VAL A 284 9.99 -14.89 1.71
CA VAL A 284 9.11 -15.57 0.75
C VAL A 284 9.09 -14.79 -0.56
N THR A 285 8.89 -13.49 -0.50
CA THR A 285 8.90 -12.61 -1.68
C THR A 285 10.22 -12.72 -2.44
N ASN A 286 11.36 -12.61 -1.76
CA ASN A 286 12.67 -12.71 -2.40
C ASN A 286 12.89 -14.07 -3.07
N ARG A 287 12.51 -15.18 -2.44
CA ARG A 287 12.64 -16.52 -3.04
C ARG A 287 11.78 -16.69 -4.30
N ILE A 288 10.55 -16.18 -4.27
CA ILE A 288 9.68 -16.19 -5.46
C ILE A 288 10.29 -15.28 -6.54
N TRP A 289 10.74 -14.08 -6.18
CA TRP A 289 11.35 -13.11 -7.07
C TRP A 289 12.59 -13.67 -7.79
N GLU A 290 13.49 -14.29 -7.04
CA GLU A 290 14.68 -14.96 -7.60
C GLU A 290 14.31 -16.08 -8.57
N LYS A 291 13.34 -16.92 -8.17
CA LYS A 291 12.84 -18.02 -9.02
C LYS A 291 12.25 -17.49 -10.33
N LEU A 292 11.42 -16.46 -10.27
CA LEU A 292 10.85 -15.80 -11.44
C LEU A 292 11.92 -15.15 -12.32
N GLY A 293 12.96 -14.58 -11.72
CA GLY A 293 14.09 -14.01 -12.42
C GLY A 293 14.96 -15.01 -13.19
N ALA A 294 14.93 -16.28 -12.79
CA ALA A 294 15.65 -17.37 -13.44
C ALA A 294 14.88 -18.08 -14.58
N LEU A 295 13.61 -17.72 -14.80
CA LEU A 295 12.78 -18.33 -15.85
C LEU A 295 13.27 -18.00 -17.27
N ASP A 296 13.04 -18.92 -18.21
CA ASP A 296 13.05 -18.60 -19.64
C ASP A 296 11.85 -17.72 -19.98
N ARG A 297 12.01 -16.42 -19.72
CA ARG A 297 10.94 -15.41 -19.87
C ARG A 297 10.47 -15.28 -21.31
N ASP A 298 11.38 -15.38 -22.28
CA ASP A 298 11.01 -15.27 -23.69
C ASP A 298 10.15 -16.43 -24.14
N ARG A 299 10.46 -17.65 -23.67
CA ARG A 299 9.63 -18.81 -23.89
C ARG A 299 8.27 -18.65 -23.22
N PHE A 300 8.23 -18.20 -21.97
CA PHE A 300 6.99 -18.02 -21.23
C PHE A 300 6.08 -16.98 -21.87
N ARG A 301 6.64 -15.80 -22.25
CA ARG A 301 5.90 -14.76 -23.00
C ARG A 301 5.34 -15.29 -24.34
N ARG A 302 6.10 -16.09 -25.07
CA ARG A 302 5.61 -16.69 -26.33
C ARG A 302 4.45 -17.65 -26.09
N LEU A 303 4.48 -18.46 -25.05
CA LEU A 303 3.38 -19.36 -24.69
C LEU A 303 2.11 -18.59 -24.35
N ILE A 304 2.22 -17.55 -23.52
CA ILE A 304 1.10 -16.68 -23.16
C ILE A 304 0.53 -15.99 -24.40
N ALA A 305 1.37 -15.40 -25.25
CA ALA A 305 0.95 -14.69 -26.45
C ALA A 305 0.29 -15.62 -27.49
N ALA A 306 0.75 -16.86 -27.60
CA ALA A 306 0.16 -17.88 -28.45
C ALA A 306 -1.17 -18.42 -27.91
N ARG A 307 -1.53 -18.11 -26.68
CA ARG A 307 -2.69 -18.69 -25.95
C ARG A 307 -2.67 -20.22 -25.93
N ASP A 308 -1.47 -20.80 -25.87
CA ASP A 308 -1.30 -22.23 -25.66
C ASP A 308 -1.45 -22.55 -24.17
N TYR A 309 -2.70 -22.63 -23.73
CA TYR A 309 -3.06 -22.74 -22.32
C TYR A 309 -2.44 -23.96 -21.65
N LEU A 310 -2.41 -25.11 -22.31
CA LEU A 310 -1.84 -26.32 -21.72
C LEU A 310 -0.30 -26.28 -21.65
N ALA A 311 0.35 -25.73 -22.66
CA ALA A 311 1.79 -25.57 -22.62
C ALA A 311 2.21 -24.50 -21.61
N THR A 312 1.44 -23.40 -21.50
CA THR A 312 1.62 -22.38 -20.47
C THR A 312 1.48 -22.99 -19.07
N TRP A 313 0.43 -23.79 -18.83
CA TRP A 313 0.21 -24.42 -17.54
C TRP A 313 1.32 -25.43 -17.19
N ARG A 314 1.76 -26.26 -18.15
CA ARG A 314 2.91 -27.16 -17.95
C ARG A 314 4.21 -26.41 -17.63
N PHE A 315 4.38 -25.23 -18.21
CA PHE A 315 5.51 -24.37 -17.87
C PHE A 315 5.41 -23.90 -16.41
N VAL A 316 4.23 -23.45 -15.97
CA VAL A 316 3.97 -23.05 -14.57
C VAL A 316 4.21 -24.23 -13.62
N GLU A 317 3.63 -25.40 -13.90
CA GLU A 317 3.83 -26.60 -13.06
C GLU A 317 5.31 -26.90 -12.87
N LYS A 318 6.05 -26.98 -13.96
CA LYS A 318 7.45 -27.41 -13.92
C LYS A 318 8.40 -26.32 -13.40
N GLU A 319 8.32 -25.13 -13.97
CA GLU A 319 9.34 -24.09 -13.75
C GLU A 319 9.03 -23.20 -12.54
N ILE A 320 7.75 -22.99 -12.23
CA ILE A 320 7.29 -22.13 -11.13
C ILE A 320 6.97 -22.97 -9.87
N LEU A 321 6.08 -23.96 -10.00
CA LEU A 321 5.63 -24.76 -8.86
C LEU A 321 6.60 -25.89 -8.49
N ALA A 322 7.47 -26.31 -9.43
CA ALA A 322 8.41 -27.41 -9.26
C ALA A 322 7.71 -28.77 -8.97
N LEU A 323 6.60 -29.05 -9.65
CA LEU A 323 5.81 -30.27 -9.60
C LEU A 323 6.25 -31.29 -10.66
#